data_1d426b94f24579713f4617aeee32ffe6
#
_entry.id   1d426b94f24579713f4617aeee32ffe6
#
_cell.length_a   1.000
_cell.length_b   1.000
_cell.length_c   1.000
_cell.angle_alpha   90.00
_cell.angle_beta   90.00
_cell.angle_gamma   90.00
#
_symmetry.space_group_name_H-M   'P 1'
#
loop_
_entity.id
_entity.type
_entity.pdbx_description
1 polymer ?
#
loop_
_entity_poly.entity_id
_entity_poly.type
_entity_poly.pdbx_seq_one_letter_code
_entity_poly.pdbx_strand_id
1 'polypeptide(L)'
;KMLDAVRGKLKQGEHFSEEEFDWDRLEAHGDGVKYGALGAHAIISCEGAQSALGESKLEVTGFSAVKGEVIKVELAHDLGKECIHQGHFMIGEGGNRALVGATYAWDGFEEGPSALKRQELEDHVQKVWDGSFKTIGHKAGIRPAVKDRRPLIGPHPKEKNVWVFNGMGSRAVLMTPYLAQHLVEHFMYGSPLLEECLPARMVK
;
A
#
# COMPACT_ATOMS: atom_id res chain seq x y z
N LYS A 1 5.14 5.42 12.38
CA LYS A 1 5.85 6.72 12.60
C LYS A 1 5.68 7.69 11.42
N MET A 2 6.13 7.36 10.18
CA MET A 2 6.00 8.29 9.02
C MET A 2 4.54 8.54 8.65
N LEU A 3 3.75 7.50 8.45
CA LEU A 3 2.33 7.62 8.13
C LEU A 3 1.53 8.31 9.23
N ASP A 4 1.86 8.06 10.50
CA ASP A 4 1.22 8.74 11.63
C ASP A 4 1.52 10.23 11.64
N ALA A 5 2.74 10.62 11.28
CA ALA A 5 3.14 12.03 11.16
C ALA A 5 2.40 12.73 10.02
N VAL A 6 2.25 12.08 8.86
CA VAL A 6 1.47 12.61 7.73
C VAL A 6 -0.01 12.75 8.12
N ARG A 7 -0.62 11.71 8.71
CA ARG A 7 -2.00 11.76 9.21
C ARG A 7 -2.20 12.90 10.22
N GLY A 8 -1.25 13.07 11.15
CA GLY A 8 -1.29 14.16 12.12
C GLY A 8 -1.31 15.55 11.47
N LYS A 9 -0.48 15.76 10.45
CA LYS A 9 -0.46 17.03 9.69
C LYS A 9 -1.77 17.27 8.94
N LEU A 10 -2.33 16.25 8.30
CA LEU A 10 -3.60 16.37 7.57
C LEU A 10 -4.75 16.72 8.51
N LYS A 11 -4.81 16.08 9.69
CA LYS A 11 -5.84 16.39 10.72
C LYS A 11 -5.71 17.82 11.23
N GLN A 12 -4.49 18.32 11.44
CA GLN A 12 -4.25 19.71 11.89
C GLN A 12 -4.64 20.75 10.86
N GLY A 13 -4.52 20.44 9.57
CA GLY A 13 -4.86 21.34 8.48
C GLY A 13 -6.33 21.33 8.05
N GLU A 14 -7.21 20.61 8.76
CA GLU A 14 -8.62 20.41 8.39
C GLU A 14 -8.83 19.80 6.99
N HIS A 15 -7.80 19.10 6.48
CA HIS A 15 -7.81 18.45 5.16
C HIS A 15 -8.00 16.93 5.25
N PHE A 16 -8.65 16.48 6.32
CA PHE A 16 -8.81 15.06 6.58
C PHE A 16 -10.20 14.78 7.17
N SER A 17 -10.99 13.98 6.46
CA SER A 17 -12.21 13.37 6.97
C SER A 17 -11.96 11.89 7.24
N GLU A 18 -12.38 11.40 8.41
CA GLU A 18 -12.26 10.01 8.84
C GLU A 18 -13.60 9.31 8.66
N GLU A 19 -14.05 9.24 7.41
CA GLU A 19 -15.30 8.61 7.00
C GLU A 19 -15.05 7.61 5.86
N GLU A 20 -15.94 6.67 5.70
CA GLU A 20 -15.94 5.76 4.56
C GLU A 20 -16.40 6.51 3.32
N PHE A 21 -15.61 6.43 2.25
CA PHE A 21 -15.96 7.05 0.97
C PHE A 21 -16.97 6.19 0.23
N ASP A 22 -18.09 6.80 -0.15
CA ASP A 22 -19.15 6.15 -0.91
C ASP A 22 -19.18 6.65 -2.37
N TRP A 23 -18.79 5.79 -3.30
CA TRP A 23 -18.77 6.11 -4.73
C TRP A 23 -20.13 6.50 -5.29
N ASP A 24 -21.25 6.03 -4.71
CA ASP A 24 -22.62 6.37 -5.17
C ASP A 24 -22.99 7.81 -4.84
N ARG A 25 -22.27 8.46 -3.94
CA ARG A 25 -22.45 9.88 -3.61
C ARG A 25 -21.56 10.81 -4.45
N LEU A 26 -20.69 10.26 -5.29
CA LEU A 26 -19.87 11.07 -6.18
C LEU A 26 -20.68 11.44 -7.42
N GLU A 27 -20.81 12.73 -7.67
CA GLU A 27 -21.56 13.29 -8.78
C GLU A 27 -20.63 14.01 -9.74
N ALA A 28 -20.84 13.87 -11.06
CA ALA A 28 -20.23 14.75 -12.05
C ALA A 28 -20.81 16.17 -11.90
N HIS A 29 -19.97 17.18 -11.85
CA HIS A 29 -20.40 18.57 -11.68
C HIS A 29 -19.58 19.52 -12.56
N GLY A 30 -20.18 20.00 -13.64
CA GLY A 30 -19.44 20.81 -14.62
C GLY A 30 -18.23 20.06 -15.19
N ASP A 31 -17.04 20.70 -15.08
CA ASP A 31 -15.77 20.06 -15.47
C ASP A 31 -15.06 19.37 -14.31
N GLY A 32 -15.74 19.17 -13.17
CA GLY A 32 -15.20 18.55 -11.98
C GLY A 32 -16.13 17.47 -11.38
N VAL A 33 -15.98 17.26 -10.09
CA VAL A 33 -16.75 16.30 -9.27
C VAL A 33 -17.28 17.00 -8.03
N LYS A 34 -18.38 16.46 -7.49
CA LYS A 34 -18.99 16.90 -6.23
C LYS A 34 -19.21 15.69 -5.33
N TYR A 35 -18.85 15.82 -4.06
CA TYR A 35 -19.09 14.83 -3.02
C TYR A 35 -19.70 15.51 -1.79
N GLY A 36 -21.01 15.38 -1.60
CA GLY A 36 -21.73 16.14 -0.59
C GLY A 36 -21.59 17.63 -0.78
N ALA A 37 -21.00 18.35 0.17
CA ALA A 37 -20.72 19.77 0.10
C ALA A 37 -19.38 20.13 -0.58
N LEU A 38 -18.53 19.14 -0.85
CA LEU A 38 -17.20 19.32 -1.43
C LEU A 38 -17.29 19.33 -2.95
N GLY A 39 -16.72 20.35 -3.58
CA GLY A 39 -16.49 20.40 -5.02
C GLY A 39 -15.01 20.35 -5.33
N ALA A 40 -14.61 19.62 -6.37
CA ALA A 40 -13.21 19.50 -6.80
C ALA A 40 -13.12 19.36 -8.32
N HIS A 41 -11.96 19.70 -8.89
CA HIS A 41 -11.68 19.45 -10.31
C HIS A 41 -11.54 17.95 -10.62
N ALA A 42 -11.04 17.19 -9.68
CA ALA A 42 -10.85 15.75 -9.82
C ALA A 42 -10.84 15.05 -8.45
N ILE A 43 -11.07 13.76 -8.46
CA ILE A 43 -10.83 12.87 -7.33
C ILE A 43 -9.69 11.89 -7.66
N ILE A 44 -8.84 11.62 -6.69
CA ILE A 44 -7.74 10.67 -6.81
C ILE A 44 -8.02 9.47 -5.91
N SER A 45 -8.31 8.31 -6.52
CA SER A 45 -8.50 7.05 -5.79
C SER A 45 -7.15 6.48 -5.35
N CYS A 46 -7.00 6.30 -4.04
CA CYS A 46 -5.83 5.69 -3.39
C CYS A 46 -6.23 4.45 -2.57
N GLU A 47 -7.18 3.65 -3.03
CA GLU A 47 -7.85 2.57 -2.26
C GLU A 47 -6.96 1.37 -1.95
N GLY A 48 -5.75 1.32 -2.52
CA GLY A 48 -4.78 0.27 -2.20
C GLY A 48 -5.30 -1.14 -2.45
N ALA A 49 -5.40 -1.95 -1.39
CA ALA A 49 -5.78 -3.35 -1.48
C ALA A 49 -7.23 -3.57 -1.94
N GLN A 50 -8.16 -2.68 -1.60
CA GLN A 50 -9.57 -2.80 -2.02
C GLN A 50 -9.70 -2.86 -3.54
N SER A 51 -9.03 -1.96 -4.27
CA SER A 51 -8.99 -2.02 -5.73
C SER A 51 -8.36 -3.31 -6.25
N ALA A 52 -7.30 -3.80 -5.59
CA ALA A 52 -6.58 -5.00 -6.02
C ALA A 52 -7.37 -6.29 -5.79
N LEU A 53 -8.29 -6.29 -4.83
CA LEU A 53 -9.21 -7.39 -4.53
C LEU A 53 -10.51 -7.35 -5.34
N GLY A 54 -10.76 -6.26 -6.08
CA GLY A 54 -12.01 -6.05 -6.79
C GLY A 54 -13.17 -5.64 -5.88
N GLU A 55 -12.88 -5.14 -4.69
CA GLU A 55 -13.88 -4.67 -3.71
C GLU A 55 -14.26 -3.21 -3.94
N SER A 56 -13.50 -2.49 -4.76
CA SER A 56 -13.80 -1.11 -5.15
C SER A 56 -14.89 -1.06 -6.22
N LYS A 57 -15.80 -0.09 -6.12
CA LYS A 57 -16.74 0.22 -7.21
C LYS A 57 -16.03 0.84 -8.42
N LEU A 58 -14.84 1.39 -8.24
CA LEU A 58 -14.00 1.87 -9.33
C LEU A 58 -13.28 0.68 -9.99
N GLU A 59 -13.72 0.33 -11.19
CA GLU A 59 -13.15 -0.78 -11.97
C GLU A 59 -11.76 -0.44 -12.50
N VAL A 60 -10.73 -0.75 -11.75
CA VAL A 60 -9.34 -0.64 -12.19
C VAL A 60 -8.76 -2.02 -12.47
N THR A 61 -8.36 -2.26 -13.70
CA THR A 61 -7.82 -3.55 -14.15
C THR A 61 -6.29 -3.64 -13.98
N GLY A 62 -5.74 -4.85 -14.11
CA GLY A 62 -4.30 -5.09 -14.13
C GLY A 62 -3.67 -5.46 -12.80
N PHE A 63 -4.43 -5.45 -11.72
CA PHE A 63 -3.91 -5.87 -10.41
C PHE A 63 -3.57 -7.36 -10.35
N SER A 64 -2.60 -7.67 -9.50
CA SER A 64 -2.23 -9.01 -9.05
C SER A 64 -1.95 -8.90 -7.56
N ALA A 65 -3.01 -8.99 -6.76
CA ALA A 65 -2.90 -8.90 -5.31
C ALA A 65 -1.93 -9.95 -4.75
N VAL A 66 -1.15 -9.57 -3.75
CA VAL A 66 -0.20 -10.48 -3.09
C VAL A 66 -0.33 -10.31 -1.58
N LYS A 67 -0.74 -11.37 -0.90
CA LYS A 67 -0.73 -11.44 0.56
C LYS A 67 0.68 -11.59 1.08
N GLY A 68 1.01 -10.89 2.14
CA GLY A 68 2.28 -11.02 2.84
C GLY A 68 2.08 -11.02 4.32
N GLU A 69 2.81 -11.90 5.01
CA GLU A 69 2.75 -12.01 6.45
C GLU A 69 4.08 -11.66 7.07
N VAL A 70 4.03 -11.08 8.26
CA VAL A 70 5.18 -10.70 9.07
C VAL A 70 4.93 -11.11 10.51
N ILE A 71 5.99 -11.60 11.17
CA ILE A 71 5.97 -11.83 12.61
C ILE A 71 6.78 -10.76 13.33
N LYS A 72 6.39 -10.47 14.54
CA LYS A 72 7.18 -9.70 15.49
C LYS A 72 7.74 -10.65 16.53
N VAL A 73 9.05 -10.58 16.74
CA VAL A 73 9.74 -11.44 17.71
C VAL A 73 10.40 -10.62 18.80
N GLU A 74 10.47 -11.20 19.99
CA GLU A 74 11.31 -10.76 21.07
C GLU A 74 12.54 -11.68 21.12
N LEU A 75 13.72 -11.10 21.09
CA LEU A 75 15.01 -11.77 20.99
C LEU A 75 15.68 -11.85 22.34
N ALA A 76 16.59 -12.81 22.53
CA ALA A 76 17.40 -12.93 23.76
C ALA A 76 18.30 -11.70 23.99
N HIS A 77 18.74 -11.03 22.91
CA HIS A 77 19.54 -9.81 22.95
C HIS A 77 19.19 -8.87 21.79
N ASP A 78 19.62 -7.62 21.87
CA ASP A 78 19.25 -6.59 20.89
C ASP A 78 19.97 -6.81 19.55
N LEU A 79 19.20 -6.82 18.46
CA LEU A 79 19.72 -6.77 17.08
C LEU A 79 20.20 -5.36 16.69
N GLY A 80 19.90 -4.36 17.49
CA GLY A 80 20.22 -2.97 17.18
C GLY A 80 19.35 -2.42 16.04
N LYS A 81 19.98 -1.67 15.13
CA LYS A 81 19.35 -1.11 13.93
C LYS A 81 19.73 -1.88 12.66
N GLU A 82 20.25 -3.07 12.83
CA GLU A 82 20.69 -3.90 11.73
C GLU A 82 19.49 -4.52 10.98
N CYS A 83 19.74 -4.86 9.73
CA CYS A 83 18.81 -5.60 8.89
C CYS A 83 19.55 -6.83 8.34
N ILE A 84 19.07 -8.01 8.69
CA ILE A 84 19.52 -9.27 8.10
C ILE A 84 18.57 -9.58 6.96
N HIS A 85 19.09 -9.84 5.76
CA HIS A 85 18.29 -10.24 4.60
C HIS A 85 18.85 -11.50 3.95
N GLN A 86 18.15 -12.62 4.16
CA GLN A 86 18.49 -13.92 3.58
C GLN A 86 17.21 -14.68 3.21
N GLY A 87 16.63 -14.31 2.08
CA GLY A 87 15.29 -14.79 1.68
C GLY A 87 14.18 -13.94 2.30
N HIS A 88 14.03 -13.97 3.62
CA HIS A 88 13.22 -13.00 4.37
C HIS A 88 14.12 -11.94 5.01
N PHE A 89 13.52 -10.82 5.38
CA PHE A 89 14.21 -9.80 6.16
C PHE A 89 13.98 -10.02 7.67
N MET A 90 14.93 -9.61 8.47
CA MET A 90 14.81 -9.45 9.91
C MET A 90 15.35 -8.07 10.28
N ILE A 91 14.51 -7.18 10.81
CA ILE A 91 14.83 -5.77 11.05
C ILE A 91 14.64 -5.47 12.53
N GLY A 92 15.70 -4.96 13.19
CA GLY A 92 15.62 -4.48 14.57
C GLY A 92 14.69 -3.26 14.70
N GLU A 93 13.76 -3.34 15.65
CA GLU A 93 12.86 -2.22 16.00
C GLU A 93 13.35 -1.40 17.19
N GLY A 94 14.50 -1.79 17.76
CA GLY A 94 15.08 -1.27 18.99
C GLY A 94 14.70 -2.08 20.23
N GLY A 95 15.56 -2.12 21.21
CA GLY A 95 15.54 -3.09 22.28
C GLY A 95 15.69 -4.49 21.70
N ASN A 96 15.20 -5.48 22.39
CA ASN A 96 15.26 -6.88 21.95
C ASN A 96 14.11 -7.28 21.02
N ARG A 97 13.61 -6.37 20.17
CA ARG A 97 12.49 -6.64 19.26
C ARG A 97 12.89 -6.55 17.81
N ALA A 98 12.41 -7.47 17.00
CA ALA A 98 12.59 -7.44 15.56
C ALA A 98 11.30 -7.77 14.80
N LEU A 99 11.20 -7.23 13.59
CA LEU A 99 10.19 -7.57 12.60
C LEU A 99 10.80 -8.52 11.58
N VAL A 100 10.14 -9.64 11.32
CA VAL A 100 10.60 -10.68 10.38
C VAL A 100 9.57 -10.90 9.29
N GLY A 101 10.00 -10.95 8.05
CA GLY A 101 9.12 -11.13 6.90
C GLY A 101 9.83 -10.92 5.56
N ALA A 102 9.09 -10.83 4.50
CA ALA A 102 7.67 -11.10 4.44
C ALA A 102 7.44 -12.32 3.56
N THR A 103 6.40 -13.03 3.84
CA THR A 103 5.95 -14.12 2.97
C THR A 103 5.24 -13.61 1.73
N TYR A 104 4.93 -14.51 0.80
CA TYR A 104 4.16 -14.24 -0.41
C TYR A 104 3.12 -15.35 -0.58
N ALA A 105 1.86 -14.95 -0.85
CA ALA A 105 0.78 -15.82 -1.24
C ALA A 105 -0.14 -15.07 -2.22
N TRP A 106 -0.77 -15.82 -3.13
CA TRP A 106 -1.65 -15.28 -4.17
C TRP A 106 -3.09 -15.75 -3.97
N ASP A 107 -3.39 -16.26 -2.79
CA ASP A 107 -4.68 -16.77 -2.32
C ASP A 107 -4.90 -16.46 -0.84
N GLY A 108 -6.03 -16.88 -0.28
CA GLY A 108 -6.35 -16.71 1.13
C GLY A 108 -6.38 -15.25 1.60
N PHE A 109 -6.84 -14.33 0.75
CA PHE A 109 -6.80 -12.89 1.02
C PHE A 109 -7.71 -12.47 2.17
N GLU A 110 -8.85 -13.12 2.32
CA GLU A 110 -9.84 -12.87 3.38
C GLU A 110 -9.44 -13.50 4.72
N GLU A 111 -8.51 -14.44 4.69
CA GLU A 111 -8.00 -15.09 5.89
C GLU A 111 -6.97 -14.19 6.58
N GLY A 112 -7.00 -14.19 7.89
CA GLY A 112 -5.95 -13.58 8.71
C GLY A 112 -4.58 -14.23 8.51
N PRO A 113 -3.61 -13.95 9.40
CA PRO A 113 -2.32 -14.62 9.39
C PRO A 113 -2.44 -16.13 9.58
N SER A 114 -1.66 -16.91 8.83
CA SER A 114 -1.75 -18.37 8.80
C SER A 114 -0.66 -19.05 9.65
N ALA A 115 -0.99 -20.17 10.29
CA ALA A 115 -0.03 -20.94 11.08
C ALA A 115 1.17 -21.43 10.23
N LEU A 116 0.91 -21.80 8.97
CA LEU A 116 1.94 -22.25 8.04
C LEU A 116 2.97 -21.14 7.75
N LYS A 117 2.50 -19.92 7.49
CA LYS A 117 3.39 -18.79 7.20
C LYS A 117 4.10 -18.26 8.45
N ARG A 118 3.47 -18.41 9.60
CA ARG A 118 4.14 -18.17 10.87
C ARG A 118 5.33 -19.12 11.05
N GLN A 119 5.12 -20.43 10.85
CA GLN A 119 6.18 -21.44 10.98
C GLN A 119 7.32 -21.16 9.99
N GLU A 120 7.01 -20.82 8.72
CA GLU A 120 8.01 -20.43 7.71
C GLU A 120 8.93 -19.31 8.21
N LEU A 121 8.36 -18.29 8.86
CA LEU A 121 9.10 -17.16 9.39
C LEU A 121 9.87 -17.49 10.68
N GLU A 122 9.31 -18.32 11.56
CA GLU A 122 9.98 -18.81 12.76
C GLU A 122 11.19 -19.70 12.40
N ASP A 123 11.06 -20.58 11.42
CA ASP A 123 12.16 -21.38 10.88
C ASP A 123 13.27 -20.51 10.28
N HIS A 124 12.87 -19.40 9.62
CA HIS A 124 13.84 -18.44 9.14
C HIS A 124 14.61 -17.77 10.29
N VAL A 125 13.93 -17.35 11.36
CA VAL A 125 14.61 -16.78 12.54
C VAL A 125 15.60 -17.78 13.12
N GLN A 126 15.21 -19.05 13.31
CA GLN A 126 16.10 -20.11 13.81
C GLN A 126 17.36 -20.29 12.96
N LYS A 127 17.25 -20.05 11.65
CA LYS A 127 18.37 -20.19 10.70
C LYS A 127 19.36 -19.04 10.76
N VAL A 128 18.88 -17.81 11.01
CA VAL A 128 19.71 -16.58 10.91
C VAL A 128 20.07 -15.95 12.24
N TRP A 129 19.47 -16.43 13.32
CA TRP A 129 19.66 -15.92 14.69
C TRP A 129 20.13 -17.03 15.62
N ASP A 130 21.23 -16.82 16.31
CA ASP A 130 21.87 -17.81 17.19
C ASP A 130 21.33 -17.86 18.62
N GLY A 131 20.46 -16.89 18.99
CA GLY A 131 19.83 -16.80 20.29
C GLY A 131 18.38 -17.33 20.32
N SER A 132 17.87 -17.50 21.54
CA SER A 132 16.43 -17.80 21.70
C SER A 132 15.57 -16.60 21.30
N PHE A 133 14.35 -16.88 20.87
CA PHE A 133 13.34 -15.86 20.54
C PHE A 133 11.94 -16.33 20.91
N LYS A 134 11.02 -15.38 20.98
CA LYS A 134 9.59 -15.62 21.18
C LYS A 134 8.79 -14.79 20.20
N THR A 135 7.89 -15.39 19.46
CA THR A 135 6.93 -14.66 18.62
C THR A 135 5.88 -13.96 19.49
N ILE A 136 5.83 -12.64 19.40
CA ILE A 136 4.96 -11.75 20.17
C ILE A 136 3.88 -11.08 19.32
N GLY A 137 3.88 -11.30 18.02
CA GLY A 137 2.86 -10.78 17.11
C GLY A 137 2.95 -11.39 15.73
N HIS A 138 1.82 -11.43 15.03
CA HIS A 138 1.69 -11.95 13.67
C HIS A 138 0.66 -11.11 12.93
N LYS A 139 0.99 -10.61 11.75
CA LYS A 139 0.13 -9.77 10.92
C LYS A 139 0.19 -10.19 9.46
N ALA A 140 -0.93 -10.08 8.77
CA ALA A 140 -1.02 -10.20 7.33
C ALA A 140 -1.43 -8.86 6.72
N GLY A 141 -1.06 -8.65 5.48
CA GLY A 141 -1.48 -7.51 4.69
C GLY A 141 -1.44 -7.83 3.20
N ILE A 142 -2.28 -7.14 2.43
CA ILE A 142 -2.39 -7.35 0.99
C ILE A 142 -1.70 -6.20 0.28
N ARG A 143 -0.81 -6.56 -0.63
CA ARG A 143 -0.09 -5.61 -1.48
C ARG A 143 -0.86 -5.44 -2.79
N PRO A 144 -1.25 -4.21 -3.15
CA PRO A 144 -1.84 -3.92 -4.46
C PRO A 144 -0.73 -3.94 -5.53
N ALA A 145 -0.27 -5.12 -5.88
CA ALA A 145 0.70 -5.27 -6.96
C ALA A 145 0.00 -5.28 -8.32
N VAL A 146 0.71 -4.93 -9.37
CA VAL A 146 0.25 -4.95 -10.76
C VAL A 146 1.03 -6.01 -11.52
N LYS A 147 0.39 -6.66 -12.48
CA LYS A 147 0.97 -7.78 -13.26
C LYS A 147 2.31 -7.43 -13.89
N ASP A 148 2.47 -6.21 -14.38
CA ASP A 148 3.72 -5.71 -14.98
C ASP A 148 4.67 -5.05 -13.97
N ARG A 149 4.32 -5.04 -12.68
CA ARG A 149 5.10 -4.46 -11.57
C ARG A 149 5.32 -2.95 -11.64
N ARG A 150 4.52 -2.24 -12.44
CA ARG A 150 4.53 -0.78 -12.56
C ARG A 150 3.31 -0.19 -11.87
N PRO A 151 3.42 0.97 -11.19
CA PRO A 151 2.27 1.64 -10.58
C PRO A 151 1.18 1.98 -11.58
N LEU A 152 -0.03 2.22 -11.07
CA LEU A 152 -1.16 2.76 -11.82
C LEU A 152 -1.38 4.20 -11.37
N ILE A 153 -0.96 5.16 -12.19
CA ILE A 153 -1.01 6.59 -11.88
C ILE A 153 -1.47 7.36 -13.12
N GLY A 154 -2.60 8.04 -12.98
CA GLY A 154 -3.16 8.82 -14.09
C GLY A 154 -4.68 8.79 -14.12
N PRO A 155 -5.28 9.35 -15.19
CA PRO A 155 -6.72 9.38 -15.34
C PRO A 155 -7.30 7.96 -15.45
N HIS A 156 -8.48 7.78 -14.87
CA HIS A 156 -9.23 6.53 -15.03
C HIS A 156 -9.69 6.39 -16.48
N PRO A 157 -9.57 5.20 -17.11
CA PRO A 157 -9.85 5.06 -18.55
C PRO A 157 -11.29 5.34 -18.97
N LYS A 158 -12.25 5.19 -18.05
CA LYS A 158 -13.69 5.31 -18.33
C LYS A 158 -14.34 6.48 -17.57
N GLU A 159 -13.91 6.77 -16.35
CA GLU A 159 -14.55 7.74 -15.47
C GLU A 159 -13.88 9.12 -15.58
N LYS A 160 -14.66 10.10 -16.07
CA LYS A 160 -14.20 11.48 -16.22
C LYS A 160 -13.88 12.08 -14.84
N ASN A 161 -12.76 12.81 -14.75
CA ASN A 161 -12.31 13.50 -13.54
C ASN A 161 -12.00 12.57 -12.35
N VAL A 162 -11.92 11.27 -12.60
CA VAL A 162 -11.44 10.28 -11.64
C VAL A 162 -10.02 9.88 -12.01
N TRP A 163 -9.15 9.85 -11.02
CA TRP A 163 -7.74 9.51 -11.17
C TRP A 163 -7.38 8.34 -10.28
N VAL A 164 -6.39 7.58 -10.68
CA VAL A 164 -5.88 6.43 -9.94
C VAL A 164 -4.47 6.73 -9.45
N PHE A 165 -4.19 6.42 -8.19
CA PHE A 165 -2.86 6.45 -7.60
C PHE A 165 -2.66 5.19 -6.75
N ASN A 166 -2.25 4.09 -7.39
CA ASN A 166 -2.24 2.77 -6.78
C ASN A 166 -1.17 1.85 -7.41
N GLY A 167 -1.13 0.59 -7.05
CA GLY A 167 -0.36 -0.44 -7.74
C GLY A 167 1.12 -0.52 -7.39
N MET A 168 1.60 0.15 -6.34
CA MET A 168 3.02 0.20 -5.98
C MET A 168 3.51 -1.06 -5.25
N GLY A 169 2.60 -1.96 -4.89
CA GLY A 169 2.91 -3.23 -4.21
C GLY A 169 3.72 -3.02 -2.93
N SER A 170 4.79 -3.80 -2.76
CA SER A 170 5.66 -3.73 -1.57
C SER A 170 6.55 -2.48 -1.51
N ARG A 171 6.65 -1.72 -2.59
CA ARG A 171 7.52 -0.54 -2.70
C ARG A 171 6.79 0.79 -2.50
N ALA A 172 5.53 0.77 -2.05
CA ALA A 172 4.70 1.96 -1.93
C ALA A 172 5.38 3.08 -1.11
N VAL A 173 5.93 2.76 0.06
CA VAL A 173 6.57 3.77 0.93
C VAL A 173 7.77 4.45 0.25
N LEU A 174 8.52 3.70 -0.55
CA LEU A 174 9.68 4.23 -1.28
C LEU A 174 9.27 5.10 -2.48
N MET A 175 8.26 4.66 -3.23
CA MET A 175 7.89 5.27 -4.51
C MET A 175 6.90 6.43 -4.36
N THR A 176 6.01 6.38 -3.36
CA THR A 176 4.93 7.37 -3.19
C THR A 176 5.42 8.82 -3.16
N PRO A 177 6.49 9.23 -2.46
CA PRO A 177 6.90 10.62 -2.44
C PRO A 177 7.24 11.17 -3.83
N TYR A 178 8.04 10.44 -4.60
CA TYR A 178 8.41 10.81 -5.96
C TYR A 178 7.19 10.85 -6.90
N LEU A 179 6.38 9.80 -6.88
CA LEU A 179 5.23 9.69 -7.78
C LEU A 179 4.11 10.67 -7.44
N ALA A 180 3.92 10.99 -6.15
CA ALA A 180 2.97 12.01 -5.73
C ALA A 180 3.43 13.40 -6.19
N GLN A 181 4.71 13.73 -6.05
CA GLN A 181 5.26 14.97 -6.56
C GLN A 181 5.05 15.08 -8.08
N HIS A 182 5.36 14.02 -8.82
CA HIS A 182 5.18 13.96 -10.26
C HIS A 182 3.71 14.17 -10.69
N LEU A 183 2.75 13.58 -9.96
CA LEU A 183 1.33 13.79 -10.20
C LEU A 183 0.91 15.25 -9.91
N VAL A 184 1.41 15.85 -8.83
CA VAL A 184 1.16 17.26 -8.51
C VAL A 184 1.72 18.18 -9.58
N GLU A 185 2.92 17.93 -10.10
CA GLU A 185 3.52 18.69 -11.20
C GLU A 185 2.68 18.62 -12.48
N HIS A 186 2.07 17.46 -12.75
CA HIS A 186 1.11 17.33 -13.84
C HIS A 186 -0.10 18.26 -13.65
N PHE A 187 -0.73 18.25 -12.47
CA PHE A 187 -1.89 19.09 -12.19
C PHE A 187 -1.57 20.58 -12.19
N MET A 188 -0.40 20.98 -11.70
CA MET A 188 -0.03 22.38 -11.55
C MET A 188 0.57 22.99 -12.83
N TYR A 189 1.29 22.20 -13.60
CA TYR A 189 2.12 22.71 -14.70
C TYR A 189 1.90 22.01 -16.03
N GLY A 190 1.03 21.00 -16.08
CA GLY A 190 0.81 20.19 -17.28
C GLY A 190 2.00 19.28 -17.65
N SER A 191 2.87 18.97 -16.69
CA SER A 191 4.01 18.09 -16.93
C SER A 191 3.53 16.73 -17.45
N PRO A 192 4.24 16.09 -18.41
CA PRO A 192 3.80 14.81 -18.97
C PRO A 192 3.79 13.72 -17.90
N LEU A 193 2.78 12.88 -17.90
CA LEU A 193 2.73 11.69 -17.04
C LEU A 193 3.67 10.60 -17.55
N LEU A 194 4.10 9.72 -16.67
CA LEU A 194 4.87 8.54 -17.02
C LEU A 194 3.97 7.54 -17.76
N GLU A 195 4.17 7.37 -19.05
CA GLU A 195 3.33 6.52 -19.92
C GLU A 195 3.25 5.09 -19.41
N GLU A 196 4.36 4.57 -18.89
CA GLU A 196 4.43 3.23 -18.30
C GLU A 196 3.66 3.10 -16.98
N CYS A 197 3.14 4.19 -16.41
CA CYS A 197 2.30 4.20 -15.22
C CYS A 197 0.82 4.44 -15.52
N LEU A 198 0.45 4.82 -16.73
CA LEU A 198 -0.94 5.14 -17.06
C LEU A 198 -1.87 3.93 -16.89
N PRO A 199 -3.03 4.07 -16.22
CA PRO A 199 -4.02 2.99 -16.09
C PRO A 199 -4.54 2.47 -17.43
N ALA A 200 -4.62 3.34 -18.45
CA ALA A 200 -5.08 2.98 -19.79
C ALA A 200 -4.28 1.84 -20.45
N ARG A 201 -3.01 1.63 -20.06
CA ARG A 201 -2.19 0.51 -20.58
C ARG A 201 -2.72 -0.88 -20.20
N MET A 202 -3.59 -0.96 -19.18
CA MET A 202 -4.18 -2.21 -18.70
C MET A 202 -5.55 -2.50 -19.34
N VAL A 203 -6.10 -1.56 -20.08
CA VAL A 203 -7.35 -1.74 -20.82
C VAL A 203 -6.99 -2.31 -22.20
N LYS A 204 -7.53 -3.49 -22.50
CA LYS A 204 -7.42 -4.12 -23.83
C LYS A 204 -8.61 -3.75 -24.69
#